data_1d11ef0550958e568004316e98ca92d0
#
_entry.id   1d11ef0550958e568004316e98ca92d0
#
_cell.length_a   1.000
_cell.length_b   1.000
_cell.length_c   1.000
_cell.angle_alpha   90.00
_cell.angle_beta   90.00
_cell.angle_gamma   90.00
#
_symmetry.space_group_name_H-M   'P 1'
#
loop_
_entity.id
_entity.type
_entity.pdbx_description
1 polymer ?
#
loop_
_entity_poly.entity_id
_entity_poly.type
_entity_poly.pdbx_seq_one_letter_code
_entity_poly.pdbx_strand_id
1 'polypeptide(L)'
;KRFRDGSEVDALYLEDPDRLFELVGRPSPDLLRDRMLEVLRSDAWTHHTDLAPAARERLAGVRDWLQAMIEARHPVAVSDACELSDLASVLRIEPETARRFPIRALSVRLFNDSKRLERLLPLADRVTRGLFGVAHSEETGLARSYPDVSVALRGTLVLSGGREWTCRGEVVTLPAATVDEVDAVRAEPSAGARAP
;
A
#
# COMPACT_ATOMS: atom_id res chain seq x y z
N LYS A 1 -36.76 -7.94 -19.05
CA LYS A 1 -37.65 -8.13 -17.87
C LYS A 1 -39.08 -8.04 -18.35
N ARG A 2 -39.88 -9.09 -18.18
CA ARG A 2 -41.29 -9.10 -18.61
C ARG A 2 -42.16 -8.37 -17.60
N PHE A 3 -43.01 -7.51 -18.07
CA PHE A 3 -44.05 -6.88 -17.24
C PHE A 3 -45.27 -7.80 -17.08
N ARG A 4 -46.16 -7.48 -16.12
CA ARG A 4 -47.36 -8.30 -15.83
C ARG A 4 -48.35 -8.41 -17.00
N ASP A 5 -48.31 -7.47 -17.93
CA ASP A 5 -49.13 -7.43 -19.15
C ASP A 5 -48.51 -8.20 -20.33
N GLY A 6 -47.36 -8.85 -20.15
CA GLY A 6 -46.67 -9.60 -21.19
C GLY A 6 -45.79 -8.76 -22.15
N SER A 7 -45.69 -7.42 -21.93
CA SER A 7 -44.80 -6.59 -22.71
C SER A 7 -43.33 -6.83 -22.32
N GLU A 8 -42.46 -6.87 -23.31
CA GLU A 8 -41.00 -6.90 -23.13
C GLU A 8 -40.41 -5.53 -23.45
N VAL A 9 -39.47 -5.09 -22.61
CA VAL A 9 -38.67 -3.91 -22.92
C VAL A 9 -37.42 -4.37 -23.63
N ASP A 10 -37.33 -4.07 -24.92
CA ASP A 10 -36.21 -4.42 -25.77
C ASP A 10 -35.00 -3.49 -25.52
N ALA A 11 -35.26 -2.22 -25.25
CA ALA A 11 -34.22 -1.24 -24.97
C ALA A 11 -34.72 -0.12 -24.06
N LEU A 12 -33.83 0.39 -23.21
CA LEU A 12 -34.04 1.61 -22.44
C LEU A 12 -33.05 2.65 -22.96
N TYR A 13 -33.55 3.77 -23.45
CA TYR A 13 -32.73 4.90 -23.83
C TYR A 13 -32.71 5.91 -22.69
N LEU A 14 -31.51 6.32 -22.30
CA LEU A 14 -31.31 7.35 -21.31
C LEU A 14 -30.95 8.65 -22.07
N GLU A 15 -31.87 9.61 -22.05
CA GLU A 15 -31.64 10.90 -22.71
C GLU A 15 -30.58 11.73 -22.00
N ASP A 16 -30.53 11.63 -20.69
CA ASP A 16 -29.60 12.38 -19.84
C ASP A 16 -28.96 11.42 -18.80
N PRO A 17 -27.79 10.85 -19.10
CA PRO A 17 -27.07 9.98 -18.17
C PRO A 17 -26.68 10.68 -16.86
N ASP A 18 -26.32 11.97 -16.91
CA ASP A 18 -25.84 12.71 -15.74
C ASP A 18 -26.94 12.87 -14.70
N ARG A 19 -28.19 13.11 -15.14
CA ARG A 19 -29.35 13.15 -14.26
C ARG A 19 -29.62 11.83 -13.55
N LEU A 20 -29.30 10.69 -14.17
CA LEU A 20 -29.40 9.40 -13.50
C LEU A 20 -28.39 9.29 -12.37
N PHE A 21 -27.15 9.74 -12.60
CA PHE A 21 -26.11 9.73 -11.57
C PHE A 21 -26.48 10.63 -10.39
N GLU A 22 -27.05 11.81 -10.64
CA GLU A 22 -27.61 12.70 -9.61
C GLU A 22 -28.70 11.99 -8.78
N LEU A 23 -29.65 11.33 -9.44
CA LEU A 23 -30.76 10.63 -8.78
C LEU A 23 -30.28 9.50 -7.88
N VAL A 24 -29.20 8.80 -8.21
CA VAL A 24 -28.63 7.72 -7.38
C VAL A 24 -27.58 8.23 -6.40
N GLY A 25 -27.33 9.53 -6.33
CA GLY A 25 -26.35 10.15 -5.44
C GLY A 25 -24.90 9.74 -5.74
N ARG A 26 -24.59 9.41 -6.99
CA ARG A 26 -23.24 9.07 -7.44
C ARG A 26 -22.71 10.12 -8.40
N PRO A 27 -21.42 10.41 -8.36
CA PRO A 27 -20.80 11.29 -9.37
C PRO A 27 -20.84 10.61 -10.74
N SER A 28 -21.04 11.40 -11.82
CA SER A 28 -20.95 10.89 -13.18
C SER A 28 -19.50 10.45 -13.51
N PRO A 29 -19.32 9.52 -14.46
CA PRO A 29 -17.99 9.09 -14.90
C PRO A 29 -17.10 10.24 -15.36
N ASP A 30 -17.68 11.25 -16.02
CA ASP A 30 -16.95 12.43 -16.48
C ASP A 30 -16.50 13.30 -15.30
N LEU A 31 -17.36 13.51 -14.31
CA LEU A 31 -16.99 14.24 -13.08
C LEU A 31 -15.90 13.49 -12.28
N LEU A 32 -15.99 12.15 -12.20
CA LEU A 32 -14.93 11.35 -11.57
C LEU A 32 -13.61 11.50 -12.31
N ARG A 33 -13.62 11.42 -13.63
CA ARG A 33 -12.45 11.61 -14.47
C ARG A 33 -11.80 12.98 -14.24
N ASP A 34 -12.59 14.04 -14.27
CA ASP A 34 -12.10 15.41 -14.10
C ASP A 34 -11.45 15.60 -12.71
N ARG A 35 -12.06 15.05 -11.65
CA ARG A 35 -11.47 15.03 -10.30
C ARG A 35 -10.16 14.25 -10.25
N MET A 36 -10.06 13.11 -10.92
CA MET A 36 -8.83 12.33 -10.98
C MET A 36 -7.72 13.08 -11.70
N LEU A 37 -8.02 13.75 -12.81
CA LEU A 37 -7.07 14.60 -13.54
C LEU A 37 -6.63 15.80 -12.70
N GLU A 38 -7.51 16.38 -11.91
CA GLU A 38 -7.16 17.45 -10.96
C GLU A 38 -6.18 16.95 -9.89
N VAL A 39 -6.42 15.77 -9.32
CA VAL A 39 -5.49 15.15 -8.35
C VAL A 39 -4.12 14.90 -8.97
N LEU A 40 -4.03 14.41 -10.21
CA LEU A 40 -2.75 14.19 -10.90
C LEU A 40 -1.95 15.48 -11.14
N ARG A 41 -2.62 16.65 -11.14
CA ARG A 41 -1.99 17.97 -11.24
C ARG A 41 -1.63 18.58 -9.88
N SER A 42 -2.06 17.96 -8.80
CA SER A 42 -1.79 18.44 -7.44
C SER A 42 -0.33 18.25 -7.03
N ASP A 43 0.08 18.94 -5.96
CA ASP A 43 1.43 18.85 -5.38
C ASP A 43 1.81 17.41 -4.97
N ALA A 44 0.83 16.59 -4.61
CA ALA A 44 1.07 15.18 -4.29
C ALA A 44 1.76 14.43 -5.45
N TRP A 45 1.49 14.80 -6.68
CA TRP A 45 2.04 14.18 -7.89
C TRP A 45 3.12 15.01 -8.59
N THR A 46 3.24 16.30 -8.30
CA THR A 46 4.11 17.23 -9.03
C THR A 46 5.28 17.75 -8.21
N HIS A 47 5.16 17.79 -6.89
CA HIS A 47 6.23 18.27 -6.01
C HIS A 47 7.23 17.14 -5.69
N HIS A 48 8.47 17.26 -6.21
CA HIS A 48 9.46 16.17 -6.20
C HIS A 48 10.82 16.56 -5.66
N THR A 49 10.97 17.78 -5.12
CA THR A 49 12.28 18.33 -4.73
C THR A 49 12.97 17.58 -3.60
N ASP A 50 12.18 16.90 -2.78
CA ASP A 50 12.58 16.12 -1.61
C ASP A 50 12.84 14.64 -1.88
N LEU A 51 12.53 14.18 -3.11
CA LEU A 51 12.61 12.77 -3.46
C LEU A 51 13.95 12.41 -4.12
N ALA A 52 14.43 11.20 -3.85
CA ALA A 52 15.54 10.60 -4.58
C ALA A 52 15.22 10.49 -6.09
N PRO A 53 16.22 10.56 -7.00
CA PRO A 53 16.00 10.54 -8.44
C PRO A 53 15.12 9.37 -8.92
N ALA A 54 15.34 8.16 -8.42
CA ALA A 54 14.57 6.97 -8.79
C ALA A 54 13.09 7.06 -8.35
N ALA A 55 12.81 7.57 -7.15
CA ALA A 55 11.45 7.76 -6.67
C ALA A 55 10.72 8.85 -7.48
N ARG A 56 11.44 9.90 -7.86
CA ARG A 56 10.93 10.97 -8.72
C ARG A 56 10.55 10.47 -10.10
N GLU A 57 11.43 9.72 -10.74
CA GLU A 57 11.19 9.12 -12.06
C GLU A 57 9.99 8.18 -12.04
N ARG A 58 9.90 7.34 -11.01
CA ARG A 58 8.78 6.42 -10.79
C ARG A 58 7.46 7.17 -10.66
N LEU A 59 7.40 8.17 -9.80
CA LEU A 59 6.19 8.95 -9.54
C LEU A 59 5.75 9.69 -10.81
N ALA A 60 6.68 10.30 -11.54
CA ALA A 60 6.39 10.98 -12.81
C ALA A 60 5.88 10.00 -13.88
N GLY A 61 6.55 8.86 -14.07
CA GLY A 61 6.14 7.86 -15.05
C GLY A 61 4.76 7.27 -14.77
N VAL A 62 4.46 6.97 -13.49
CA VAL A 62 3.12 6.50 -13.10
C VAL A 62 2.06 7.59 -13.33
N ARG A 63 2.36 8.84 -12.96
CA ARG A 63 1.45 9.98 -13.21
C ARG A 63 1.12 10.11 -14.69
N ASP A 64 2.14 10.15 -15.54
CA ASP A 64 1.98 10.37 -16.97
C ASP A 64 1.20 9.22 -17.64
N TRP A 65 1.45 7.99 -17.21
CA TRP A 65 0.69 6.83 -17.65
C TRP A 65 -0.78 6.89 -17.21
N LEU A 66 -1.04 7.20 -15.92
CA LEU A 66 -2.41 7.33 -15.40
C LEU A 66 -3.16 8.45 -16.13
N GLN A 67 -2.53 9.59 -16.35
CA GLN A 67 -3.12 10.71 -17.06
C GLN A 67 -3.53 10.28 -18.48
N ALA A 68 -2.64 9.64 -19.23
CA ALA A 68 -2.93 9.16 -20.58
C ALA A 68 -4.09 8.16 -20.60
N MET A 69 -4.13 7.21 -19.65
CA MET A 69 -5.21 6.23 -19.54
C MET A 69 -6.56 6.90 -19.24
N ILE A 70 -6.60 7.86 -18.30
CA ILE A 70 -7.81 8.57 -17.91
C ILE A 70 -8.32 9.46 -19.07
N GLU A 71 -7.43 10.18 -19.75
CA GLU A 71 -7.77 11.00 -20.91
C GLU A 71 -8.30 10.17 -22.09
N ALA A 72 -7.72 8.99 -22.32
CA ALA A 72 -8.18 8.05 -23.32
C ALA A 72 -9.46 7.27 -22.93
N ARG A 73 -10.02 7.53 -21.75
CA ARG A 73 -11.19 6.82 -21.18
C ARG A 73 -10.97 5.32 -21.02
N HIS A 74 -9.72 4.89 -20.86
CA HIS A 74 -9.43 3.51 -20.53
C HIS A 74 -9.71 3.22 -19.05
N PRO A 75 -10.16 1.99 -18.71
CA PRO A 75 -10.36 1.62 -17.31
C PRO A 75 -9.03 1.64 -16.56
N VAL A 76 -8.99 2.38 -15.47
CA VAL A 76 -7.88 2.40 -14.52
C VAL A 76 -8.26 1.62 -13.26
N ALA A 77 -7.28 0.98 -12.63
CA ALA A 77 -7.51 0.18 -11.43
C ALA A 77 -7.67 1.03 -10.15
N VAL A 78 -7.85 2.34 -10.31
CA VAL A 78 -8.06 3.31 -9.22
C VAL A 78 -9.54 3.66 -9.18
N SER A 79 -10.17 3.55 -8.02
CA SER A 79 -11.61 3.72 -7.88
C SER A 79 -12.07 5.16 -7.79
N ASP A 80 -11.24 6.03 -7.20
CA ASP A 80 -11.59 7.43 -6.95
C ASP A 80 -10.36 8.34 -6.78
N ALA A 81 -10.62 9.64 -6.65
CA ALA A 81 -9.59 10.67 -6.46
C ALA A 81 -8.81 10.52 -5.15
N CYS A 82 -9.45 10.01 -4.07
CA CYS A 82 -8.78 9.79 -2.79
C CYS A 82 -7.77 8.66 -2.90
N GLU A 83 -8.16 7.54 -3.53
CA GLU A 83 -7.25 6.41 -3.75
C GLU A 83 -6.06 6.80 -4.63
N LEU A 84 -6.29 7.69 -5.61
CA LEU A 84 -5.24 8.23 -6.46
C LEU A 84 -4.25 9.10 -5.69
N SER A 85 -4.73 9.94 -4.77
CA SER A 85 -3.88 10.73 -3.87
C SER A 85 -3.07 9.85 -2.92
N ASP A 86 -3.71 8.82 -2.36
CA ASP A 86 -3.05 7.87 -1.48
C ASP A 86 -1.98 7.06 -2.22
N LEU A 87 -2.22 6.68 -3.48
CA LEU A 87 -1.24 6.00 -4.33
C LEU A 87 0.02 6.83 -4.52
N ALA A 88 -0.09 8.16 -4.69
CA ALA A 88 1.07 9.03 -4.74
C ALA A 88 1.91 8.94 -3.46
N SER A 89 1.24 8.91 -2.30
CA SER A 89 1.91 8.76 -1.00
C SER A 89 2.63 7.42 -0.86
N VAL A 90 2.05 6.33 -1.38
CA VAL A 90 2.72 5.02 -1.43
C VAL A 90 3.97 5.05 -2.30
N LEU A 91 3.87 5.61 -3.51
CA LEU A 91 4.96 5.66 -4.48
C LEU A 91 6.15 6.53 -4.03
N ARG A 92 5.92 7.42 -3.07
CA ARG A 92 6.95 8.25 -2.42
C ARG A 92 7.72 7.53 -1.31
N ILE A 93 7.30 6.32 -0.92
CA ILE A 93 8.02 5.57 0.10
C ILE A 93 9.36 5.13 -0.47
N GLU A 94 10.42 5.57 0.19
CA GLU A 94 11.79 5.20 -0.14
C GLU A 94 12.26 3.98 0.67
N PRO A 95 13.26 3.23 0.20
CA PRO A 95 13.77 2.05 0.88
C PRO A 95 14.20 2.29 2.34
N GLU A 96 14.80 3.46 2.61
CA GLU A 96 15.22 3.80 3.96
C GLU A 96 14.02 4.01 4.92
N THR A 97 12.96 4.63 4.43
CA THR A 97 11.72 4.82 5.20
C THR A 97 11.04 3.48 5.45
N ALA A 98 10.98 2.62 4.42
CA ALA A 98 10.40 1.29 4.54
C ALA A 98 11.13 0.39 5.55
N ARG A 99 12.47 0.54 5.67
CA ARG A 99 13.27 -0.21 6.66
C ARG A 99 13.07 0.27 8.09
N ARG A 100 12.73 1.55 8.29
CA ARG A 100 12.60 2.15 9.63
C ARG A 100 11.30 1.83 10.33
N PHE A 101 10.24 1.53 9.59
CA PHE A 101 8.90 1.39 10.14
C PHE A 101 8.24 0.10 9.67
N PRO A 102 7.63 -0.69 10.57
CA PRO A 102 6.72 -1.76 10.17
C PRO A 102 5.61 -1.21 9.28
N ILE A 103 5.13 -2.02 8.31
CA ILE A 103 4.14 -1.59 7.31
C ILE A 103 2.89 -0.97 7.94
N ARG A 104 2.41 -1.50 9.07
CA ARG A 104 1.25 -0.96 9.79
C ARG A 104 1.52 0.39 10.44
N ALA A 105 2.70 0.58 11.03
CA ALA A 105 3.09 1.86 11.61
C ALA A 105 3.24 2.92 10.52
N LEU A 106 3.82 2.55 9.38
CA LEU A 106 3.93 3.42 8.22
C LEU A 106 2.55 3.77 7.65
N SER A 107 1.63 2.78 7.59
CA SER A 107 0.24 2.99 7.15
C SER A 107 -0.50 3.99 8.05
N VAL A 108 -0.38 3.86 9.37
CA VAL A 108 -0.97 4.83 10.31
C VAL A 108 -0.38 6.21 10.12
N ARG A 109 0.94 6.31 9.95
CA ARG A 109 1.63 7.60 9.76
C ARG A 109 1.20 8.33 8.49
N LEU A 110 0.99 7.59 7.39
CA LEU A 110 0.63 8.17 6.09
C LEU A 110 -0.87 8.43 5.96
N PHE A 111 -1.71 7.52 6.48
CA PHE A 111 -3.14 7.48 6.16
C PHE A 111 -4.05 7.52 7.39
N ASN A 112 -3.49 7.51 8.60
CA ASN A 112 -4.24 7.32 9.85
C ASN A 112 -5.11 6.03 9.86
N ASP A 113 -4.74 5.06 9.02
CA ASP A 113 -5.38 3.74 8.88
C ASP A 113 -4.30 2.65 8.79
N SER A 114 -4.28 1.72 9.74
CA SER A 114 -3.24 0.69 9.85
C SER A 114 -3.22 -0.32 8.70
N LYS A 115 -4.29 -0.39 7.90
CA LYS A 115 -4.43 -1.35 6.79
C LYS A 115 -4.45 -0.68 5.41
N ARG A 116 -4.43 0.65 5.34
CA ARG A 116 -4.56 1.36 4.06
C ARG A 116 -3.39 1.06 3.12
N LEU A 117 -2.17 1.07 3.64
CA LEU A 117 -0.97 0.74 2.86
C LEU A 117 -1.01 -0.70 2.33
N GLU A 118 -1.41 -1.67 3.16
CA GLU A 118 -1.55 -3.08 2.74
C GLU A 118 -2.56 -3.23 1.58
N ARG A 119 -3.63 -2.42 1.57
CA ARG A 119 -4.63 -2.42 0.49
C ARG A 119 -4.16 -1.76 -0.80
N LEU A 120 -3.33 -0.72 -0.70
CA LEU A 120 -2.82 0.05 -1.85
C LEU A 120 -1.58 -0.59 -2.49
N LEU A 121 -0.79 -1.33 -1.72
CA LEU A 121 0.46 -1.90 -2.18
C LEU A 121 0.31 -2.80 -3.43
N PRO A 122 -0.71 -3.70 -3.52
CA PRO A 122 -0.93 -4.49 -4.73
C PRO A 122 -1.22 -3.65 -5.99
N LEU A 123 -1.85 -2.48 -5.83
CA LEU A 123 -2.09 -1.55 -6.92
C LEU A 123 -0.77 -0.88 -7.35
N ALA A 124 0.00 -0.36 -6.38
CA ALA A 124 1.32 0.23 -6.64
C ALA A 124 2.25 -0.77 -7.34
N ASP A 125 2.30 -2.01 -6.85
CA ASP A 125 3.12 -3.08 -7.43
C ASP A 125 2.73 -3.43 -8.86
N ARG A 126 1.42 -3.50 -9.13
CA ARG A 126 0.91 -3.79 -10.47
C ARG A 126 1.31 -2.71 -11.47
N VAL A 127 1.14 -1.44 -11.08
CA VAL A 127 1.44 -0.30 -11.95
C VAL A 127 2.94 -0.18 -12.18
N THR A 128 3.76 -0.25 -11.13
CA THR A 128 5.21 -0.11 -11.27
C THR A 128 5.83 -1.29 -11.99
N ARG A 129 5.38 -2.52 -11.74
CA ARG A 129 5.85 -3.70 -12.47
C ARG A 129 5.50 -3.62 -13.96
N GLY A 130 4.31 -3.12 -14.30
CA GLY A 130 3.90 -2.93 -15.70
C GLY A 130 4.73 -1.88 -16.43
N LEU A 131 5.14 -0.80 -15.77
CA LEU A 131 5.88 0.31 -16.37
C LEU A 131 7.41 0.13 -16.31
N PHE A 132 7.93 -0.42 -15.21
CA PHE A 132 9.38 -0.44 -14.92
C PHE A 132 9.94 -1.86 -14.76
N GLY A 133 9.10 -2.90 -14.85
CA GLY A 133 9.52 -4.29 -14.72
C GLY A 133 9.74 -4.77 -13.28
N VAL A 134 9.67 -3.87 -12.28
CA VAL A 134 9.90 -4.16 -10.85
C VAL A 134 8.72 -3.66 -10.03
N ALA A 135 8.29 -4.44 -9.03
CA ALA A 135 7.24 -4.02 -8.11
C ALA A 135 7.78 -2.97 -7.12
N HIS A 136 6.93 -2.02 -6.74
CA HIS A 136 7.27 -1.00 -5.75
C HIS A 136 7.69 -1.63 -4.40
N SER A 137 6.97 -2.66 -3.96
CA SER A 137 7.27 -3.37 -2.72
C SER A 137 8.62 -4.11 -2.76
N GLU A 138 9.00 -4.65 -3.90
CA GLU A 138 10.31 -5.30 -4.10
C GLU A 138 11.45 -4.28 -4.05
N GLU A 139 11.30 -3.17 -4.74
CA GLU A 139 12.31 -2.10 -4.81
C GLU A 139 12.51 -1.41 -3.45
N THR A 140 11.42 -1.11 -2.73
CA THR A 140 11.48 -0.45 -1.44
C THR A 140 11.78 -1.39 -0.27
N GLY A 141 11.59 -2.70 -0.45
CA GLY A 141 11.69 -3.70 0.61
C GLY A 141 10.43 -3.81 1.47
N LEU A 142 9.32 -3.14 1.11
CA LEU A 142 8.04 -3.25 1.81
C LEU A 142 7.48 -4.69 1.81
N ALA A 143 7.80 -5.47 0.77
CA ALA A 143 7.45 -6.89 0.72
C ALA A 143 8.14 -7.73 1.80
N ARG A 144 9.25 -7.24 2.35
CA ARG A 144 10.00 -7.88 3.45
C ARG A 144 9.51 -7.42 4.82
N SER A 145 8.56 -6.52 4.90
CA SER A 145 7.88 -6.16 6.14
C SER A 145 7.03 -7.34 6.59
N TYR A 146 7.70 -8.35 7.17
CA TYR A 146 7.00 -9.45 7.80
C TYR A 146 6.04 -8.90 8.85
N PRO A 147 4.85 -9.51 9.02
CA PRO A 147 4.04 -9.23 10.18
C PRO A 147 4.90 -9.45 11.43
N ASP A 148 4.62 -8.70 12.49
CA ASP A 148 5.31 -8.85 13.76
C ASP A 148 5.58 -10.33 14.05
N VAL A 149 6.85 -10.70 14.13
CA VAL A 149 7.24 -12.08 14.38
C VAL A 149 7.08 -12.34 15.86
N SER A 150 6.12 -13.17 16.22
CA SER A 150 5.99 -13.62 17.61
C SER A 150 6.94 -14.81 17.83
N VAL A 151 7.94 -14.61 18.65
CA VAL A 151 8.91 -15.66 19.01
C VAL A 151 8.72 -16.01 20.48
N ALA A 152 8.50 -17.30 20.75
CA ALA A 152 8.60 -17.80 22.11
C ALA A 152 10.09 -17.99 22.44
N LEU A 153 10.64 -17.10 23.26
CA LEU A 153 12.06 -17.11 23.59
C LEU A 153 12.29 -17.27 25.08
N ARG A 154 13.18 -18.21 25.41
CA ARG A 154 13.76 -18.31 26.77
C ARG A 154 15.28 -18.20 26.64
N GLY A 155 15.81 -17.04 27.04
CA GLY A 155 17.23 -16.77 26.92
C GLY A 155 17.48 -15.27 26.67
N THR A 156 18.65 -14.94 26.15
CA THR A 156 19.07 -13.58 25.91
C THR A 156 19.20 -13.32 24.40
N LEU A 157 18.50 -12.30 23.93
CA LEU A 157 18.71 -11.70 22.59
C LEU A 157 19.87 -10.72 22.67
N VAL A 158 20.83 -10.89 21.79
CA VAL A 158 21.91 -9.91 21.59
C VAL A 158 21.60 -9.14 20.31
N LEU A 159 21.39 -7.84 20.45
CA LEU A 159 21.10 -6.95 19.34
C LEU A 159 22.37 -6.30 18.82
N SER A 160 22.35 -5.86 17.57
CA SER A 160 23.41 -5.07 16.94
C SER A 160 23.77 -3.87 17.83
N GLY A 161 25.08 -3.71 18.06
CA GLY A 161 25.60 -2.72 19.00
C GLY A 161 25.70 -3.21 20.46
N GLY A 162 25.57 -4.52 20.72
CA GLY A 162 25.85 -5.16 21.99
C GLY A 162 24.77 -4.96 23.08
N ARG A 163 23.57 -4.52 22.70
CA ARG A 163 22.43 -4.45 23.62
C ARG A 163 21.90 -5.86 23.87
N GLU A 164 21.68 -6.22 25.14
CA GLU A 164 21.14 -7.51 25.52
C GLU A 164 19.71 -7.38 26.07
N TRP A 165 18.85 -8.30 25.67
CA TRP A 165 17.49 -8.39 26.18
C TRP A 165 17.21 -9.81 26.65
N THR A 166 16.99 -9.98 27.95
CA THR A 166 16.75 -11.29 28.59
C THR A 166 15.24 -11.58 28.66
N CYS A 167 14.83 -12.68 28.03
CA CYS A 167 13.46 -13.17 28.00
C CYS A 167 13.35 -14.41 28.89
N ARG A 168 12.37 -14.45 29.80
CA ARG A 168 12.22 -15.53 30.82
C ARG A 168 11.19 -16.60 30.43
N GLY A 169 10.99 -16.84 29.16
CA GLY A 169 10.03 -17.83 28.65
C GLY A 169 8.69 -17.22 28.23
N GLU A 170 8.68 -15.91 27.98
CA GLU A 170 7.54 -15.19 27.49
C GLU A 170 7.49 -15.22 25.94
N VAL A 171 6.30 -15.09 25.37
CA VAL A 171 6.17 -14.84 23.94
C VAL A 171 6.47 -13.37 23.70
N VAL A 172 7.58 -13.08 23.05
CA VAL A 172 7.98 -11.73 22.70
C VAL A 172 7.60 -11.47 21.24
N THR A 173 6.82 -10.44 21.01
CA THR A 173 6.54 -9.97 19.65
C THR A 173 7.60 -8.95 19.27
N LEU A 174 8.44 -9.30 18.32
CA LEU A 174 9.49 -8.42 17.82
C LEU A 174 9.01 -7.75 16.52
N PRO A 175 9.16 -6.42 16.38
CA PRO A 175 9.06 -5.78 15.07
C PRO A 175 10.04 -6.42 14.09
N ALA A 176 9.63 -6.61 12.84
CA ALA A 176 10.49 -7.23 11.81
C ALA A 176 11.87 -6.54 11.70
N ALA A 177 11.91 -5.21 11.84
CA ALA A 177 13.18 -4.46 11.86
C ALA A 177 14.10 -4.86 13.02
N THR A 178 13.54 -5.28 14.15
CA THR A 178 14.34 -5.73 15.33
C THR A 178 14.87 -7.14 15.11
N VAL A 179 14.19 -7.97 14.30
CA VAL A 179 14.69 -9.30 13.95
C VAL A 179 15.97 -9.21 13.12
N ASP A 180 16.05 -8.24 12.20
CA ASP A 180 17.24 -7.98 11.41
C ASP A 180 18.41 -7.42 12.25
N GLU A 181 18.13 -6.87 13.44
CA GLU A 181 19.14 -6.39 14.39
C GLU A 181 19.62 -7.47 15.36
N VAL A 182 19.06 -8.69 15.30
CA VAL A 182 19.46 -9.77 16.20
C VAL A 182 20.75 -10.42 15.70
N ASP A 183 21.86 -10.15 16.39
CA ASP A 183 23.17 -10.74 16.09
C ASP A 183 23.29 -12.17 16.64
N ALA A 184 22.69 -12.45 17.80
CA ALA A 184 22.75 -13.76 18.41
C ALA A 184 21.57 -14.03 19.36
N VAL A 185 21.24 -15.30 19.48
CA VAL A 185 20.30 -15.81 20.48
C VAL A 185 21.07 -16.75 21.42
N ARG A 186 21.18 -16.39 22.69
CA ARG A 186 21.75 -17.24 23.71
C ARG A 186 20.61 -17.93 24.50
N ALA A 187 20.30 -19.18 24.16
CA ALA A 187 19.30 -19.96 24.86
C ALA A 187 19.82 -20.33 26.27
N GLU A 188 18.98 -20.13 27.28
CA GLU A 188 19.27 -20.71 28.60
C GLU A 188 19.09 -22.23 28.53
N PRO A 189 20.04 -23.03 29.06
CA PRO A 189 19.85 -24.47 29.14
C PRO A 189 18.58 -24.77 29.94
N SER A 190 17.67 -25.58 29.38
CA SER A 190 16.50 -26.06 30.10
C SER A 190 16.98 -26.72 31.40
N ALA A 191 16.64 -26.13 32.54
CA ALA A 191 16.85 -26.77 33.85
C ALA A 191 15.94 -28.00 33.92
N GLY A 192 16.40 -29.16 33.37
CA GLY A 192 15.59 -30.36 33.32
C GLY A 192 16.05 -31.47 32.39
N ALA A 193 16.99 -31.24 31.49
CA ALA A 193 17.61 -32.33 30.75
C ALA A 193 18.64 -33.04 31.63
N ARG A 194 18.20 -33.95 32.52
CA ARG A 194 19.06 -35.00 33.02
C ARG A 194 19.45 -35.85 31.82
N ALA A 195 20.74 -35.86 31.52
CA ALA A 195 21.32 -36.82 30.61
C ALA A 195 20.99 -38.24 31.05
N PRO A 196 20.77 -39.18 30.10
CA PRO A 196 20.56 -40.59 30.40
C PRO A 196 21.80 -41.25 31.02
#